data_3ac00690a349cb713beb0be533705547
#
_entry.id   3ac00690a349cb713beb0be533705547
#
_cell.length_a   1.000
_cell.length_b   1.000
_cell.length_c   1.000
_cell.angle_alpha   90.00
_cell.angle_beta   90.00
_cell.angle_gamma   90.00
#
_symmetry.space_group_name_H-M   'P 1'
#
loop_
_entity.id
_entity.type
_entity.pdbx_description
1 polymer ?
#
loop_
_entity_poly.entity_id
_entity_poly.type
_entity_poly.pdbx_seq_one_letter_code
_entity_poly.pdbx_strand_id
1 'polypeptide(L)'
;MTESHDLLKCSVRSTNNVKINKIINKLIASKLIISGGGHDEAGGFSAKKGCLSDIEEFINNEYRTLKTRSYSYFDSFAIFPKKNSSIISDLKSLEPFGKDNPEPIFYFKNIKSIKSKIINRRHVQNILKNKSGRSIKSISFDCVNTELGKYLLNFKKEFDLIGSIVENNWNNKKD
;
A
#
# COMPACT_ATOMS: atom_id res chain seq x y z
N MET A 1 -18.73 5.96 3.59
CA MET A 1 -20.10 6.01 3.05
C MET A 1 -21.01 6.50 4.17
N THR A 2 -21.80 7.55 3.94
CA THR A 2 -22.81 8.05 4.89
C THR A 2 -24.17 7.89 4.26
N GLU A 3 -25.13 7.35 5.01
CA GLU A 3 -26.53 7.16 4.57
C GLU A 3 -27.40 8.32 5.07
N SER A 4 -28.26 8.83 4.20
CA SER A 4 -29.32 9.77 4.55
C SER A 4 -30.58 9.36 3.80
N HIS A 5 -31.54 8.72 4.48
CA HIS A 5 -32.72 8.08 3.91
C HIS A 5 -32.38 7.12 2.75
N ASP A 6 -32.84 7.42 1.51
CA ASP A 6 -32.57 6.54 0.33
C ASP A 6 -31.33 6.90 -0.47
N LEU A 7 -30.51 7.82 0.00
CA LEU A 7 -29.34 8.31 -0.69
C LEU A 7 -28.04 7.83 -0.03
N LEU A 8 -27.11 7.34 -0.86
CA LEU A 8 -25.75 7.05 -0.49
C LEU A 8 -24.84 8.21 -0.91
N LYS A 9 -24.01 8.67 0.00
CA LYS A 9 -22.88 9.55 -0.29
C LYS A 9 -21.58 8.75 -0.24
N CYS A 10 -20.87 8.72 -1.35
CA CYS A 10 -19.65 7.93 -1.53
C CYS A 10 -18.45 8.83 -1.69
N SER A 11 -17.36 8.49 -1.00
CA SER A 11 -16.04 9.06 -1.24
C SER A 11 -15.16 8.01 -1.87
N VAL A 12 -14.44 8.39 -2.92
CA VAL A 12 -13.56 7.49 -3.68
C VAL A 12 -12.15 8.05 -3.75
N ARG A 13 -11.19 7.16 -3.75
CA ARG A 13 -9.77 7.49 -3.89
C ARG A 13 -9.15 6.58 -4.94
N SER A 14 -8.26 7.15 -5.74
CA SER A 14 -7.53 6.39 -6.75
C SER A 14 -6.43 5.57 -6.12
N THR A 15 -6.20 4.42 -6.74
CA THR A 15 -4.96 3.64 -6.60
C THR A 15 -4.45 3.34 -8.00
N ASN A 16 -3.12 3.23 -8.16
CA ASN A 16 -2.50 2.80 -9.42
C ASN A 16 -2.86 3.64 -10.66
N ASN A 17 -2.86 4.96 -10.54
CA ASN A 17 -3.14 5.89 -11.64
C ASN A 17 -4.52 5.76 -12.31
N VAL A 18 -5.49 5.22 -11.62
CA VAL A 18 -6.87 5.19 -12.09
C VAL A 18 -7.47 6.59 -11.96
N LYS A 19 -7.94 7.17 -13.06
CA LYS A 19 -8.53 8.52 -13.07
C LYS A 19 -9.97 8.50 -12.61
N ILE A 20 -10.18 8.85 -11.33
CA ILE A 20 -11.50 8.82 -10.66
C ILE A 20 -12.52 9.72 -11.35
N ASN A 21 -12.11 10.92 -11.78
CA ASN A 21 -13.00 11.84 -12.51
C ASN A 21 -13.59 11.19 -13.77
N LYS A 22 -12.83 10.40 -14.52
CA LYS A 22 -13.32 9.70 -15.71
C LYS A 22 -14.34 8.62 -15.36
N ILE A 23 -14.12 7.88 -14.27
CA ILE A 23 -15.08 6.86 -13.80
C ILE A 23 -16.39 7.52 -13.36
N ILE A 24 -16.31 8.60 -12.56
CA ILE A 24 -17.50 9.34 -12.11
C ILE A 24 -18.29 9.88 -13.31
N ASN A 25 -17.63 10.46 -14.31
CA ASN A 25 -18.30 10.96 -15.51
C ASN A 25 -19.01 9.83 -16.29
N LYS A 26 -18.41 8.67 -16.39
CA LYS A 26 -19.04 7.48 -17.01
C LYS A 26 -20.24 7.00 -16.19
N LEU A 27 -20.15 6.97 -14.86
CA LEU A 27 -21.27 6.60 -13.98
C LEU A 27 -22.44 7.57 -14.10
N ILE A 28 -22.17 8.88 -14.28
CA ILE A 28 -23.21 9.91 -14.56
C ILE A 28 -23.85 9.63 -15.93
N ALA A 29 -23.05 9.42 -16.96
CA ALA A 29 -23.53 9.12 -18.31
C ALA A 29 -24.40 7.86 -18.36
N SER A 30 -24.07 6.85 -17.58
CA SER A 30 -24.83 5.58 -17.44
C SER A 30 -26.05 5.72 -16.50
N LYS A 31 -26.31 6.91 -15.94
CA LYS A 31 -27.40 7.18 -14.99
C LYS A 31 -27.40 6.28 -13.73
N LEU A 32 -26.27 5.71 -13.40
CA LEU A 32 -26.08 4.88 -12.20
C LEU A 32 -25.94 5.72 -10.93
N ILE A 33 -25.51 6.99 -11.07
CA ILE A 33 -25.39 7.93 -9.97
C ILE A 33 -26.17 9.21 -10.27
N ILE A 34 -26.54 9.93 -9.22
CA ILE A 34 -27.34 11.16 -9.32
C ILE A 34 -26.45 12.35 -9.66
N SER A 35 -25.35 12.47 -8.96
CA SER A 35 -24.37 13.54 -9.10
C SER A 35 -23.03 13.10 -8.56
N GLY A 36 -21.98 13.70 -9.04
CA GLY A 36 -20.62 13.41 -8.56
C GLY A 36 -19.60 14.32 -9.23
N GLY A 37 -18.39 14.29 -8.71
CA GLY A 37 -17.27 15.05 -9.22
C GLY A 37 -16.00 14.78 -8.43
N GLY A 38 -14.92 15.35 -8.91
CA GLY A 38 -13.60 15.20 -8.29
C GLY A 38 -12.47 15.42 -9.27
N HIS A 39 -11.29 15.12 -8.81
CA HIS A 39 -10.04 15.16 -9.58
C HIS A 39 -9.58 13.74 -9.95
N ASP A 40 -8.41 13.62 -10.58
CA ASP A 40 -7.88 12.33 -11.02
C ASP A 40 -7.69 11.34 -9.87
N GLU A 41 -7.31 11.81 -8.68
CA GLU A 41 -6.95 10.94 -7.55
C GLU A 41 -8.06 10.78 -6.50
N ALA A 42 -9.04 11.66 -6.49
CA ALA A 42 -10.07 11.68 -5.47
C ALA A 42 -11.38 12.29 -5.99
N GLY A 43 -12.49 11.75 -5.54
CA GLY A 43 -13.81 12.27 -5.88
C GLY A 43 -14.89 11.82 -4.91
N GLY A 44 -16.11 12.21 -5.20
CA GLY A 44 -17.28 11.77 -4.48
C GLY A 44 -18.50 11.76 -5.38
N PHE A 45 -19.49 10.97 -5.01
CA PHE A 45 -20.74 10.92 -5.74
C PHE A 45 -21.92 10.57 -4.81
N SER A 46 -23.11 10.85 -5.29
CA SER A 46 -24.37 10.48 -4.64
C SER A 46 -25.14 9.52 -5.54
N ALA A 47 -25.67 8.45 -4.95
CA ALA A 47 -26.44 7.43 -5.66
C ALA A 47 -27.67 7.00 -4.86
N LYS A 48 -28.64 6.36 -5.51
CA LYS A 48 -29.72 5.65 -4.82
C LYS A 48 -29.19 4.36 -4.19
N LYS A 49 -29.72 3.99 -3.02
CA LYS A 49 -29.26 2.79 -2.28
C LYS A 49 -29.37 1.51 -3.10
N GLY A 50 -30.40 1.37 -3.92
CA GLY A 50 -30.61 0.20 -4.78
C GLY A 50 -29.62 0.07 -5.96
N CYS A 51 -28.85 1.11 -6.28
CA CYS A 51 -27.91 1.07 -7.39
C CYS A 51 -26.49 0.60 -7.00
N LEU A 52 -26.27 0.23 -5.74
CA LEU A 52 -24.90 -0.09 -5.26
C LEU A 52 -24.27 -1.25 -6.02
N SER A 53 -25.00 -2.35 -6.20
CA SER A 53 -24.52 -3.53 -6.92
C SER A 53 -24.15 -3.21 -8.36
N ASP A 54 -24.98 -2.42 -9.04
CA ASP A 54 -24.75 -2.03 -10.44
C ASP A 54 -23.52 -1.12 -10.56
N ILE A 55 -23.33 -0.22 -9.59
CA ILE A 55 -22.16 0.65 -9.51
C ILE A 55 -20.89 -0.19 -9.29
N GLU A 56 -20.94 -1.16 -8.38
CA GLU A 56 -19.79 -2.06 -8.12
C GLU A 56 -19.45 -2.89 -9.35
N GLU A 57 -20.43 -3.45 -10.02
CA GLU A 57 -20.21 -4.21 -11.27
C GLU A 57 -19.61 -3.32 -12.35
N PHE A 58 -20.16 -2.12 -12.55
CA PHE A 58 -19.65 -1.16 -13.52
C PHE A 58 -18.18 -0.80 -13.26
N ILE A 59 -17.83 -0.46 -12.00
CA ILE A 59 -16.46 -0.10 -11.62
C ILE A 59 -15.53 -1.29 -11.82
N ASN A 60 -15.94 -2.50 -11.45
CA ASN A 60 -15.14 -3.71 -11.64
C ASN A 60 -14.86 -4.00 -13.12
N ASN A 61 -15.86 -3.80 -13.99
CA ASN A 61 -15.72 -3.99 -15.43
C ASN A 61 -14.78 -2.93 -16.03
N GLU A 62 -14.94 -1.66 -15.66
CA GLU A 62 -14.02 -0.58 -16.07
C GLU A 62 -12.59 -0.85 -15.62
N TYR A 63 -12.39 -1.30 -14.36
CA TYR A 63 -11.07 -1.63 -13.83
C TYR A 63 -10.40 -2.79 -14.58
N ARG A 64 -11.16 -3.83 -14.93
CA ARG A 64 -10.64 -4.98 -15.72
C ARG A 64 -10.15 -4.57 -17.10
N THR A 65 -10.74 -3.54 -17.69
CA THR A 65 -10.34 -3.03 -19.01
C THR A 65 -9.07 -2.16 -18.94
N LEU A 66 -8.77 -1.62 -17.76
CA LEU A 66 -7.56 -0.85 -17.54
C LEU A 66 -6.38 -1.84 -17.43
N LYS A 67 -5.57 -1.94 -18.48
CA LYS A 67 -4.28 -2.63 -18.44
C LYS A 67 -3.32 -1.83 -17.55
N THR A 68 -3.49 -1.91 -16.26
CA THR A 68 -2.55 -1.29 -15.30
C THR A 68 -1.31 -2.18 -15.23
N ARG A 69 -0.23 -1.74 -15.85
CA ARG A 69 1.08 -2.28 -15.51
C ARG A 69 1.40 -1.78 -14.11
N SER A 70 1.44 -2.67 -13.13
CA SER A 70 1.97 -2.32 -11.82
C SER A 70 3.49 -2.24 -11.93
N TYR A 71 4.04 -1.06 -11.70
CA TYR A 71 5.47 -0.85 -11.54
C TYR A 71 5.76 -0.68 -10.05
N SER A 72 6.79 -1.34 -9.58
CA SER A 72 7.34 -1.04 -8.27
C SER A 72 8.55 -0.14 -8.47
N TYR A 73 8.54 1.01 -7.82
CA TYR A 73 9.64 1.97 -7.84
C TYR A 73 10.43 1.85 -6.56
N PHE A 74 11.72 2.10 -6.63
CA PHE A 74 12.58 2.29 -5.47
C PHE A 74 13.58 3.40 -5.77
N ASP A 75 13.98 4.12 -4.74
CA ASP A 75 14.86 5.28 -4.88
C ASP A 75 16.33 4.85 -4.92
N SER A 76 16.69 3.82 -4.15
CA SER A 76 18.07 3.36 -4.09
C SER A 76 18.18 1.89 -3.68
N PHE A 77 19.31 1.28 -4.03
CA PHE A 77 19.73 0.01 -3.45
C PHE A 77 20.22 0.23 -2.02
N ALA A 78 19.85 -0.67 -1.12
CA ALA A 78 20.30 -0.60 0.25
C ALA A 78 20.85 -1.96 0.73
N ILE A 79 21.75 -1.86 1.71
CA ILE A 79 22.20 -2.98 2.52
C ILE A 79 21.65 -2.80 3.94
N PHE A 80 21.52 -3.89 4.69
CA PHE A 80 21.07 -3.76 6.07
C PHE A 80 22.05 -2.88 6.87
N PRO A 81 21.52 -1.86 7.58
CA PRO A 81 22.36 -0.91 8.30
C PRO A 81 23.19 -1.61 9.39
N LYS A 82 24.32 -1.03 9.74
CA LYS A 82 25.04 -1.40 10.94
C LYS A 82 24.28 -0.85 12.16
N LYS A 83 24.45 -1.48 13.31
CA LYS A 83 23.76 -1.08 14.56
C LYS A 83 23.94 0.42 14.92
N ASN A 84 25.06 1.01 14.55
CA ASN A 84 25.39 2.42 14.82
C ASN A 84 25.49 3.23 13.52
N SER A 85 24.71 2.93 12.50
CA SER A 85 24.72 3.70 11.26
C SER A 85 23.90 4.98 11.41
N SER A 86 24.31 6.04 10.72
CA SER A 86 23.60 7.32 10.67
C SER A 86 22.32 7.28 9.83
N ILE A 87 22.01 6.14 9.19
CA ILE A 87 20.93 6.07 8.20
C ILE A 87 19.58 6.59 8.72
N ILE A 88 19.26 6.33 9.98
CA ILE A 88 18.00 6.82 10.57
C ILE A 88 18.02 8.34 10.75
N SER A 89 19.15 8.91 11.19
CA SER A 89 19.29 10.38 11.30
C SER A 89 19.29 11.02 9.92
N ASP A 90 19.94 10.39 8.95
CA ASP A 90 19.99 10.88 7.58
C ASP A 90 18.59 10.88 6.96
N LEU A 91 17.81 9.81 7.14
CA LEU A 91 16.42 9.75 6.69
C LEU A 91 15.52 10.77 7.37
N LYS A 92 15.71 11.00 8.68
CA LYS A 92 14.96 12.04 9.41
C LYS A 92 15.26 13.45 8.90
N SER A 93 16.44 13.70 8.38
CA SER A 93 16.76 15.01 7.79
C SER A 93 16.01 15.31 6.49
N LEU A 94 15.40 14.29 5.86
CA LEU A 94 14.56 14.41 4.67
C LEU A 94 13.09 14.70 5.02
N GLU A 95 12.69 14.61 6.28
CA GLU A 95 11.33 14.91 6.72
C GLU A 95 11.00 16.42 6.61
N PRO A 96 9.70 16.81 6.49
CA PRO A 96 8.52 15.95 6.56
C PRO A 96 8.21 15.24 5.24
N PHE A 97 7.83 13.96 5.33
CA PHE A 97 7.36 13.21 4.17
C PHE A 97 5.89 13.53 3.85
N GLY A 98 5.53 13.49 2.57
CA GLY A 98 4.19 13.80 2.09
C GLY A 98 4.07 13.60 0.58
N LYS A 99 3.05 14.20 -0.03
CA LYS A 99 2.71 14.00 -1.45
C LYS A 99 3.88 14.35 -2.39
N ASP A 100 4.55 15.48 -2.16
CA ASP A 100 5.62 15.99 -3.01
C ASP A 100 7.03 15.62 -2.50
N ASN A 101 7.09 14.96 -1.35
CA ASN A 101 8.31 14.40 -0.76
C ASN A 101 7.98 13.03 -0.14
N PRO A 102 7.84 11.97 -0.95
CA PRO A 102 7.48 10.66 -0.46
C PRO A 102 8.61 10.04 0.39
N GLU A 103 8.22 9.17 1.33
CA GLU A 103 9.18 8.40 2.12
C GLU A 103 10.06 7.55 1.19
N PRO A 104 11.40 7.56 1.36
CA PRO A 104 12.30 6.79 0.52
C PRO A 104 12.04 5.28 0.57
N ILE A 105 12.02 4.66 -0.60
CA ILE A 105 11.83 3.23 -0.78
C ILE A 105 13.14 2.60 -1.26
N PHE A 106 13.55 1.54 -0.58
CA PHE A 106 14.81 0.85 -0.82
C PHE A 106 14.61 -0.55 -1.40
N TYR A 107 15.55 -0.95 -2.25
CA TYR A 107 15.63 -2.29 -2.79
C TYR A 107 16.77 -3.08 -2.13
N PHE A 108 16.43 -4.20 -1.51
CA PHE A 108 17.34 -5.10 -0.82
C PHE A 108 17.48 -6.41 -1.60
N LYS A 109 18.69 -6.72 -2.03
CA LYS A 109 18.99 -7.96 -2.78
C LYS A 109 19.34 -9.13 -1.89
N ASN A 110 18.97 -10.33 -2.34
CA ASN A 110 19.41 -11.59 -1.79
C ASN A 110 19.19 -11.70 -0.27
N ILE A 111 17.96 -11.44 0.14
CA ILE A 111 17.53 -11.50 1.53
C ILE A 111 16.94 -12.89 1.82
N LYS A 112 17.15 -13.38 3.03
CA LYS A 112 16.56 -14.62 3.52
C LYS A 112 15.75 -14.35 4.78
N SER A 113 14.53 -14.86 4.85
CA SER A 113 13.75 -14.87 6.09
C SER A 113 14.23 -16.02 6.96
N ILE A 114 14.68 -15.70 8.18
CA ILE A 114 15.14 -16.71 9.15
C ILE A 114 14.10 -17.01 10.22
N LYS A 115 13.14 -16.10 10.41
CA LYS A 115 12.02 -16.31 11.32
C LYS A 115 10.84 -15.45 10.86
N SER A 116 9.66 -16.04 10.85
CA SER A 116 8.40 -15.35 10.52
C SER A 116 7.38 -15.59 11.60
N LYS A 117 6.55 -14.59 11.91
CA LYS A 117 5.41 -14.72 12.80
C LYS A 117 4.27 -13.78 12.40
N ILE A 118 3.05 -14.17 12.71
CA ILE A 118 1.87 -13.33 12.55
C ILE A 118 1.72 -12.45 13.78
N ILE A 119 1.46 -11.16 13.58
CA ILE A 119 1.16 -10.18 14.63
C ILE A 119 -0.26 -9.67 14.42
N ASN A 120 -1.01 -9.54 15.51
CA ASN A 120 -2.38 -9.02 15.53
C ASN A 120 -3.31 -9.66 14.48
N ARG A 121 -3.08 -10.92 14.11
CA ARG A 121 -3.82 -11.69 13.09
C ARG A 121 -3.84 -11.07 11.69
N ARG A 122 -3.12 -9.98 11.45
CA ARG A 122 -3.17 -9.18 10.20
C ARG A 122 -1.83 -8.98 9.55
N HIS A 123 -0.76 -8.86 10.32
CA HIS A 123 0.56 -8.45 9.87
C HIS A 123 1.54 -9.62 9.95
N VAL A 124 2.54 -9.62 9.07
CA VAL A 124 3.65 -10.57 9.14
C VAL A 124 4.92 -9.84 9.55
N GLN A 125 5.52 -10.30 10.64
CA GLN A 125 6.84 -9.87 11.08
C GLN A 125 7.86 -10.92 10.68
N ASN A 126 8.97 -10.47 10.09
CA ASN A 126 10.09 -11.33 9.73
C ASN A 126 11.37 -10.85 10.42
N ILE A 127 12.28 -11.79 10.69
CA ILE A 127 13.69 -11.50 10.87
C ILE A 127 14.36 -11.85 9.55
N LEU A 128 14.85 -10.84 8.87
CA LEU A 128 15.51 -10.94 7.58
C LEU A 128 17.02 -10.95 7.76
N LYS A 129 17.72 -11.72 6.96
CA LYS A 129 19.19 -11.82 6.97
C LYS A 129 19.71 -11.63 5.56
N ASN A 130 20.77 -10.84 5.41
CA ASN A 130 21.48 -10.67 4.14
C ASN A 130 22.71 -11.59 4.04
N LYS A 131 23.34 -11.60 2.87
CA LYS A 131 24.55 -12.42 2.62
C LYS A 131 25.72 -12.08 3.54
N SER A 132 25.84 -10.84 4.01
CA SER A 132 26.88 -10.44 4.96
C SER A 132 26.62 -10.89 6.40
N GLY A 133 25.54 -11.61 6.64
CA GLY A 133 25.18 -12.14 7.95
C GLY A 133 24.40 -11.17 8.86
N ARG A 134 24.16 -9.93 8.42
CA ARG A 134 23.40 -8.96 9.17
C ARG A 134 21.92 -9.29 9.13
N SER A 135 21.24 -9.00 10.24
CA SER A 135 19.81 -9.25 10.38
C SER A 135 19.08 -7.96 10.74
N ILE A 136 17.84 -7.84 10.25
CA ILE A 136 16.92 -6.75 10.52
C ILE A 136 15.53 -7.31 10.77
N LYS A 137 14.76 -6.65 11.62
CA LYS A 137 13.32 -6.92 11.77
C LYS A 137 12.58 -6.19 10.65
N SER A 138 11.59 -6.84 10.06
CA SER A 138 10.66 -6.22 9.11
C SER A 138 9.23 -6.49 9.51
N ILE A 139 8.34 -5.60 9.11
CA ILE A 139 6.90 -5.75 9.26
C ILE A 139 6.23 -5.51 7.92
N SER A 140 5.33 -6.41 7.55
CA SER A 140 4.43 -6.24 6.40
C SER A 140 3.01 -6.14 6.93
N PHE A 141 2.42 -4.97 6.75
CA PHE A 141 1.11 -4.67 7.31
C PHE A 141 -0.02 -5.28 6.47
N ASP A 142 -1.08 -5.75 7.12
CA ASP A 142 -2.33 -6.24 6.54
C ASP A 142 -2.18 -7.30 5.43
N CYS A 143 -1.11 -8.09 5.49
CA CYS A 143 -0.74 -8.99 4.39
C CYS A 143 -1.02 -10.49 4.66
N VAL A 144 -1.44 -10.90 5.85
CA VAL A 144 -1.57 -12.33 6.23
C VAL A 144 -2.40 -13.14 5.24
N ASN A 145 -3.50 -12.59 4.76
CA ASN A 145 -4.41 -13.25 3.81
C ASN A 145 -4.09 -12.97 2.34
N THR A 146 -2.95 -12.34 2.04
CA THR A 146 -2.51 -12.04 0.68
C THR A 146 -1.44 -13.03 0.21
N GLU A 147 -1.16 -13.04 -1.10
CA GLU A 147 -0.05 -13.80 -1.66
C GLU A 147 1.29 -13.41 -1.04
N LEU A 148 1.50 -12.11 -0.77
CA LEU A 148 2.70 -11.63 -0.06
C LEU A 148 2.82 -12.26 1.33
N GLY A 149 1.74 -12.31 2.11
CA GLY A 149 1.75 -12.90 3.43
C GLY A 149 2.06 -14.39 3.40
N LYS A 150 1.43 -15.14 2.50
CA LYS A 150 1.72 -16.56 2.30
C LYS A 150 3.19 -16.78 1.94
N TYR A 151 3.72 -15.94 1.04
CA TYR A 151 5.12 -15.96 0.62
C TYR A 151 6.06 -15.72 1.80
N LEU A 152 5.87 -14.63 2.55
CA LEU A 152 6.70 -14.25 3.68
C LEU A 152 6.69 -15.27 4.83
N LEU A 153 5.59 -15.98 5.03
CA LEU A 153 5.46 -17.00 6.07
C LEU A 153 6.15 -18.33 5.69
N ASN A 154 6.16 -18.69 4.41
CA ASN A 154 6.55 -20.02 3.96
C ASN A 154 7.85 -20.06 3.14
N PHE A 155 8.40 -18.91 2.77
CA PHE A 155 9.50 -18.87 1.82
C PHE A 155 10.86 -19.13 2.50
N LYS A 156 11.54 -20.17 2.05
CA LYS A 156 12.84 -20.63 2.59
C LYS A 156 14.04 -20.23 1.74
N LYS A 157 13.82 -19.73 0.53
CA LYS A 157 14.88 -19.33 -0.42
C LYS A 157 15.26 -17.86 -0.23
N GLU A 158 16.31 -17.43 -0.92
CA GLU A 158 16.65 -16.02 -1.04
C GLU A 158 15.63 -15.30 -1.95
N PHE A 159 15.31 -14.06 -1.62
CA PHE A 159 14.42 -13.19 -2.38
C PHE A 159 14.91 -11.75 -2.33
N ASP A 160 14.38 -10.92 -3.19
CA ASP A 160 14.60 -9.51 -3.18
C ASP A 160 13.41 -8.80 -2.51
N LEU A 161 13.66 -7.71 -1.83
CA LEU A 161 12.67 -6.98 -1.06
C LEU A 161 12.69 -5.50 -1.40
N ILE A 162 11.51 -4.90 -1.51
CA ILE A 162 11.32 -3.45 -1.58
C ILE A 162 10.61 -3.01 -0.30
N GLY A 163 11.09 -1.94 0.33
CA GLY A 163 10.49 -1.39 1.52
C GLY A 163 11.21 -0.18 2.08
N SER A 164 10.59 0.51 3.03
CA SER A 164 11.14 1.65 3.74
C SER A 164 11.96 1.20 4.95
N ILE A 165 12.91 2.03 5.36
CA ILE A 165 13.68 1.87 6.61
C ILE A 165 13.11 2.85 7.63
N VAL A 166 12.56 2.34 8.72
CA VAL A 166 11.98 3.16 9.78
C VAL A 166 12.57 2.81 11.15
N GLU A 167 12.65 3.79 12.03
CA GLU A 167 13.01 3.55 13.42
C GLU A 167 11.85 2.85 14.15
N ASN A 168 12.16 1.75 14.83
CA ASN A 168 11.15 1.06 15.61
C ASN A 168 11.06 1.65 17.02
N ASN A 169 10.08 2.50 17.27
CA ASN A 169 9.82 3.16 18.54
C ASN A 169 8.75 2.47 19.40
N TRP A 170 8.53 1.17 19.22
CA TRP A 170 7.49 0.45 19.96
C TRP A 170 7.90 0.20 21.42
N ASN A 171 7.07 0.64 22.38
CA ASN A 171 7.27 0.48 23.83
C ASN A 171 8.55 1.15 24.38
N ASN A 172 8.90 2.35 23.93
CA ASN A 172 10.10 3.08 24.35
C ASN A 172 11.43 2.32 24.22
N LYS A 173 11.45 1.23 23.44
CA LYS A 173 12.67 0.55 23.02
C LYS A 173 12.98 0.96 21.59
N LYS A 174 14.08 1.67 21.43
CA LYS A 174 14.64 1.97 20.10
C LYS A 174 15.41 0.75 19.62
N ASP A 175 14.94 0.14 18.54
CA ASP A 175 15.61 -0.95 17.81
C ASP A 175 15.92 -0.50 16.37
#